data_5719e67f26f60c7923fd9e97a1063faa
#
_entry.id   5719e67f26f60c7923fd9e97a1063faa
#
_cell.length_a   1.000
_cell.length_b   1.000
_cell.length_c   1.000
_cell.angle_alpha   90.00
_cell.angle_beta   90.00
_cell.angle_gamma   90.00
#
_symmetry.space_group_name_H-M   'P 1'
#
loop_
_entity.id
_entity.type
_entity.pdbx_description
1 polymer ?
#
loop_
_entity_poly.entity_id
_entity_poly.type
_entity_poly.pdbx_seq_one_letter_code
_entity_poly.pdbx_strand_id
1 'polypeptide(L)'
;MTPRAIVERASSVGLDAIAICDHNSARNAGACIRAASNTRLLVIPGLEITTSEEVHILGLFEKVEHAEQAQEEIYARLYGVNDEGAIGVQAVVNEFDEVEDLDERLLIGASTLDSSRVTTLIHSLGGLAVASHVDRSGFGIFSQLGFIPSDLDLDALEVSSRSDFESVR
;
A
#
# COMPACT_ATOMS: atom_id res chain seq x y z
N MET A 1 7.50 -5.36 11.18
CA MET A 1 8.79 -6.00 10.80
C MET A 1 9.66 -4.92 10.18
N THR A 2 10.97 -4.99 10.38
CA THR A 2 11.91 -4.04 9.77
C THR A 2 12.23 -4.42 8.32
N PRO A 3 12.77 -3.51 7.48
CA PRO A 3 13.14 -3.78 6.08
C PRO A 3 13.99 -5.05 5.91
N ARG A 4 15.04 -5.22 6.69
CA ARG A 4 15.87 -6.44 6.62
C ARG A 4 15.10 -7.69 6.98
N ALA A 5 14.33 -7.64 8.06
CA ALA A 5 13.54 -8.80 8.49
C ALA A 5 12.48 -9.21 7.44
N ILE A 6 11.88 -8.23 6.71
CA ILE A 6 10.96 -8.51 5.60
C ILE A 6 11.71 -9.23 4.47
N VAL A 7 12.84 -8.67 4.03
CA VAL A 7 13.65 -9.24 2.94
C VAL A 7 14.17 -10.63 3.27
N GLU A 8 14.71 -10.81 4.49
CA GLU A 8 15.19 -12.11 4.98
C GLU A 8 14.04 -13.14 5.01
N ARG A 9 12.87 -12.74 5.51
CA ARG A 9 11.71 -13.62 5.56
C ARG A 9 11.22 -14.01 4.19
N ALA A 10 11.04 -13.04 3.27
CA ALA A 10 10.62 -13.29 1.90
C ALA A 10 11.57 -14.25 1.18
N SER A 11 12.88 -14.01 1.29
CA SER A 11 13.91 -14.89 0.72
C SER A 11 13.88 -16.29 1.34
N SER A 12 13.70 -16.39 2.67
CA SER A 12 13.69 -17.68 3.37
C SER A 12 12.52 -18.60 3.01
N VAL A 13 11.39 -18.01 2.59
CA VAL A 13 10.22 -18.76 2.12
C VAL A 13 10.19 -18.95 0.60
N GLY A 14 11.24 -18.49 -0.10
CA GLY A 14 11.43 -18.74 -1.52
C GLY A 14 10.61 -17.84 -2.45
N LEU A 15 10.26 -16.62 -2.02
CA LEU A 15 9.60 -15.65 -2.89
C LEU A 15 10.63 -15.03 -3.84
N ASP A 16 10.23 -14.84 -5.10
CA ASP A 16 11.01 -14.14 -6.12
C ASP A 16 10.76 -12.62 -6.13
N ALA A 17 9.54 -12.21 -5.70
CA ALA A 17 9.14 -10.80 -5.65
C ALA A 17 8.19 -10.54 -4.48
N ILE A 18 8.26 -9.32 -3.93
CA ILE A 18 7.30 -8.76 -2.96
C ILE A 18 7.00 -7.31 -3.31
N ALA A 19 5.85 -6.81 -2.88
CA ALA A 19 5.57 -5.38 -2.85
C ALA A 19 5.57 -4.88 -1.39
N ILE A 20 6.04 -3.66 -1.18
CA ILE A 20 5.95 -2.96 0.11
C ILE A 20 4.84 -1.94 -0.02
N CYS A 21 3.76 -2.17 0.72
CA CYS A 21 2.52 -1.39 0.65
C CYS A 21 2.06 -1.02 2.07
N ASP A 22 2.76 -0.10 2.71
CA ASP A 22 2.34 0.46 3.99
C ASP A 22 1.10 1.36 3.78
N HIS A 23 0.25 1.49 4.80
CA HIS A 23 -0.93 2.35 4.74
C HIS A 23 -0.55 3.80 4.45
N ASN A 24 -1.05 4.33 3.33
CA ASN A 24 -0.86 5.71 2.86
C ASN A 24 0.59 6.21 2.81
N SER A 25 1.59 5.32 2.90
CA SER A 25 3.00 5.69 2.97
C SER A 25 3.89 4.78 2.12
N ALA A 26 4.89 5.36 1.46
CA ALA A 26 5.94 4.66 0.73
C ALA A 26 7.33 4.80 1.41
N ARG A 27 7.40 5.43 2.58
CA ARG A 27 8.67 5.84 3.23
C ARG A 27 9.63 4.69 3.51
N ASN A 28 9.11 3.48 3.78
CA ASN A 28 9.93 2.28 4.04
C ASN A 28 10.24 1.46 2.79
N ALA A 29 9.61 1.75 1.64
CA ALA A 29 9.81 0.98 0.41
C ALA A 29 11.27 1.07 -0.09
N GLY A 30 11.85 2.27 -0.10
CA GLY A 30 13.25 2.49 -0.50
C GLY A 30 14.25 1.72 0.37
N ALA A 31 14.03 1.66 1.68
CA ALA A 31 14.86 0.89 2.61
C ALA A 31 14.79 -0.61 2.35
N CYS A 32 13.59 -1.15 2.04
CA CYS A 32 13.44 -2.55 1.64
C CYS A 32 14.14 -2.87 0.32
N ILE A 33 14.08 -1.98 -0.68
CA ILE A 33 14.80 -2.12 -1.94
C ILE A 33 16.32 -2.18 -1.69
N ARG A 34 16.86 -1.26 -0.88
CA ARG A 34 18.29 -1.26 -0.54
C ARG A 34 18.70 -2.50 0.27
N ALA A 35 17.87 -2.93 1.22
CA ALA A 35 18.11 -4.16 1.96
C ALA A 35 18.14 -5.42 1.07
N ALA A 36 17.37 -5.42 -0.02
CA ALA A 36 17.33 -6.53 -0.98
C ALA A 36 18.45 -6.51 -2.03
N SER A 37 19.28 -5.46 -2.10
CA SER A 37 20.26 -5.22 -3.19
C SER A 37 21.24 -6.37 -3.46
N ASN A 38 21.55 -7.18 -2.46
CA ASN A 38 22.46 -8.33 -2.57
C ASN A 38 21.70 -9.68 -2.58
N THR A 39 20.42 -9.68 -2.86
CA THR A 39 19.56 -10.86 -2.94
C THR A 39 19.03 -11.04 -4.37
N ARG A 40 18.26 -12.13 -4.61
CA ARG A 40 17.51 -12.31 -5.86
C ARG A 40 16.09 -11.78 -5.77
N LEU A 41 15.68 -11.31 -4.59
CA LEU A 41 14.33 -10.83 -4.34
C LEU A 41 14.10 -9.50 -5.04
N LEU A 42 13.09 -9.44 -5.90
CA LEU A 42 12.59 -8.18 -6.43
C LEU A 42 11.68 -7.53 -5.38
N VAL A 43 11.97 -6.28 -5.05
CA VAL A 43 11.10 -5.47 -4.16
C VAL A 43 10.44 -4.37 -4.98
N ILE A 44 9.11 -4.41 -5.05
CA ILE A 44 8.28 -3.45 -5.77
C ILE A 44 7.85 -2.36 -4.78
N PRO A 45 8.14 -1.08 -5.03
CA PRO A 45 7.64 0.00 -4.20
C PRO A 45 6.15 0.23 -4.44
N GLY A 46 5.42 0.47 -3.36
CA GLY A 46 3.98 0.74 -3.41
C GLY A 46 3.48 1.39 -2.14
N LEU A 47 2.19 1.57 -2.07
CA LEU A 47 1.47 1.99 -0.87
C LEU A 47 0.03 1.49 -0.93
N GLU A 48 -0.59 1.25 0.22
CA GLU A 48 -2.01 0.92 0.33
C GLU A 48 -2.79 2.20 0.68
N ILE A 49 -3.52 2.74 -0.29
CA ILE A 49 -4.23 4.01 -0.15
C ILE A 49 -5.64 3.74 0.36
N THR A 50 -6.02 4.42 1.47
CA THR A 50 -7.40 4.43 1.95
C THR A 50 -8.14 5.61 1.32
N THR A 51 -9.14 5.32 0.49
CA THR A 51 -9.94 6.34 -0.19
C THR A 51 -10.98 7.00 0.74
N SER A 52 -11.64 8.06 0.28
CA SER A 52 -12.72 8.72 1.05
C SER A 52 -13.92 7.82 1.30
N GLU A 53 -14.12 6.79 0.50
CA GLU A 53 -15.15 5.75 0.67
C GLU A 53 -14.70 4.62 1.59
N GLU A 54 -13.50 4.75 2.20
CA GLU A 54 -12.89 3.70 3.01
C GLU A 54 -12.60 2.39 2.23
N VAL A 55 -12.31 2.52 0.93
CA VAL A 55 -11.82 1.42 0.09
C VAL A 55 -10.30 1.45 0.07
N HIS A 56 -9.66 0.28 0.18
CA HIS A 56 -8.20 0.16 0.01
C HIS A 56 -7.84 -0.12 -1.45
N ILE A 57 -6.93 0.70 -1.98
CA ILE A 57 -6.35 0.53 -3.31
C ILE A 57 -4.83 0.50 -3.19
N LEU A 58 -4.20 -0.58 -3.68
CA LEU A 58 -2.75 -0.65 -3.79
C LEU A 58 -2.31 0.13 -5.02
N GLY A 59 -1.36 1.04 -4.84
CA GLY A 59 -0.57 1.62 -5.90
C GLY A 59 0.77 0.93 -5.97
N LEU A 60 1.08 0.25 -7.07
CA LEU A 60 2.36 -0.43 -7.31
C LEU A 60 3.13 0.31 -8.39
N PHE A 61 4.41 0.58 -8.17
CA PHE A 61 5.22 1.41 -9.07
C PHE A 61 6.52 0.72 -9.47
N GLU A 62 7.04 1.06 -10.63
CA GLU A 62 8.35 0.59 -11.08
C GLU A 62 9.50 1.25 -10.28
N LYS A 63 9.30 2.51 -9.87
CA LYS A 63 10.31 3.33 -9.20
C LYS A 63 9.81 3.85 -7.86
N VAL A 64 10.71 3.88 -6.88
CA VAL A 64 10.39 4.40 -5.54
C VAL A 64 9.97 5.87 -5.59
N GLU A 65 10.56 6.66 -6.46
CA GLU A 65 10.25 8.09 -6.62
C GLU A 65 8.79 8.32 -7.04
N HIS A 66 8.18 7.41 -7.81
CA HIS A 66 6.77 7.51 -8.19
C HIS A 66 5.84 7.15 -7.01
N ALA A 67 6.22 6.16 -6.20
CA ALA A 67 5.49 5.85 -4.98
C ALA A 67 5.55 7.02 -3.97
N GLU A 68 6.72 7.66 -3.85
CA GLU A 68 6.90 8.85 -3.01
C GLU A 68 6.09 10.04 -3.53
N GLN A 69 6.00 10.26 -4.84
CA GLN A 69 5.14 11.30 -5.42
C GLN A 69 3.66 11.03 -5.15
N ALA A 70 3.22 9.77 -5.28
CA ALA A 70 1.85 9.40 -4.90
C ALA A 70 1.60 9.68 -3.41
N GLN A 71 2.53 9.31 -2.54
CA GLN A 71 2.46 9.58 -1.11
C GLN A 71 2.30 11.07 -0.80
N GLU A 72 3.06 11.97 -1.43
CA GLU A 72 2.95 13.42 -1.19
C GLU A 72 1.54 13.93 -1.52
N GLU A 73 0.95 13.43 -2.60
CA GLU A 73 -0.43 13.78 -2.96
C GLU A 73 -1.46 13.25 -1.93
N ILE A 74 -1.23 12.06 -1.39
CA ILE A 74 -2.05 11.48 -0.33
C ILE A 74 -1.86 12.25 0.99
N TYR A 75 -0.62 12.55 1.37
CA TYR A 75 -0.31 13.28 2.60
C TYR A 75 -0.96 14.66 2.67
N ALA A 76 -1.01 15.37 1.54
CA ALA A 76 -1.71 16.66 1.46
C ALA A 76 -3.23 16.55 1.72
N ARG A 77 -3.78 15.33 1.71
CA ARG A 77 -5.22 15.02 1.81
C ARG A 77 -5.56 14.05 2.95
N LEU A 78 -4.57 13.73 3.76
CA LEU A 78 -4.72 12.89 4.94
C LEU A 78 -4.85 13.76 6.18
N TYR A 79 -5.86 13.51 6.99
CA TYR A 79 -6.12 14.27 8.22
C TYR A 79 -5.96 13.40 9.44
N GLY A 80 -5.63 14.05 10.54
CA GLY A 80 -5.47 13.42 11.84
C GLY A 80 -4.01 13.20 12.22
N VAL A 81 -3.82 12.93 13.50
CA VAL A 81 -2.54 12.67 14.12
C VAL A 81 -2.56 11.27 14.71
N ASN A 82 -1.48 10.56 14.62
CA ASN A 82 -1.34 9.22 15.18
C ASN A 82 -1.45 9.26 16.71
N ASP A 83 -2.20 8.33 17.26
CA ASP A 83 -2.21 8.03 18.69
C ASP A 83 -1.36 6.78 18.93
N GLU A 84 -0.11 6.98 19.34
CA GLU A 84 0.82 5.88 19.59
C GLU A 84 0.32 4.89 20.64
N GLY A 85 -0.49 5.36 21.62
CA GLY A 85 -1.08 4.49 22.64
C GLY A 85 -2.16 3.56 22.10
N ALA A 86 -2.87 3.98 21.07
CA ALA A 86 -3.96 3.23 20.45
C ALA A 86 -3.51 2.41 19.22
N ILE A 87 -2.65 2.99 18.37
CA ILE A 87 -2.29 2.44 17.05
C ILE A 87 -0.84 1.91 17.05
N GLY A 88 0.01 2.51 17.86
CA GLY A 88 1.44 2.20 17.89
C GLY A 88 2.29 3.22 17.16
N VAL A 89 3.61 3.00 17.20
CA VAL A 89 4.61 3.87 16.59
C VAL A 89 4.69 3.61 15.07
N GLN A 90 4.66 4.66 14.28
CA GLN A 90 4.83 4.63 12.82
C GLN A 90 6.27 5.01 12.46
N ALA A 91 7.19 4.06 12.63
CA ALA A 91 8.61 4.29 12.41
C ALA A 91 8.99 4.24 10.93
N VAL A 92 9.78 5.21 10.51
CA VAL A 92 10.53 5.20 9.25
C VAL A 92 11.93 4.69 9.56
N VAL A 93 12.36 3.65 8.86
CA VAL A 93 13.61 2.96 9.14
C VAL A 93 14.46 2.79 7.89
N ASN A 94 15.77 2.75 8.04
CA ASN A 94 16.69 2.50 6.94
C ASN A 94 16.95 1.00 6.72
N GLU A 95 17.78 0.67 5.75
CA GLU A 95 18.18 -0.70 5.39
C GLU A 95 19.02 -1.41 6.46
N PHE A 96 19.43 -0.71 7.51
CA PHE A 96 20.17 -1.26 8.67
C PHE A 96 19.27 -1.47 9.89
N ASP A 97 17.95 -1.26 9.73
CA ASP A 97 16.92 -1.33 10.78
C ASP A 97 17.04 -0.20 11.84
N GLU A 98 17.71 0.91 11.49
CA GLU A 98 17.81 2.08 12.34
C GLU A 98 16.63 3.01 12.07
N VAL A 99 16.02 3.53 13.15
CA VAL A 99 14.92 4.50 13.06
C VAL A 99 15.48 5.86 12.64
N GLU A 100 14.99 6.38 11.50
CA GLU A 100 15.38 7.69 10.98
C GLU A 100 14.35 8.77 11.31
N ASP A 101 13.07 8.38 11.42
CA ASP A 101 11.97 9.32 11.69
C ASP A 101 10.75 8.59 12.26
N LEU A 102 9.81 9.37 12.81
CA LEU A 102 8.48 8.92 13.23
C LEU A 102 7.42 9.70 12.46
N ASP A 103 6.51 9.01 11.78
CA ASP A 103 5.42 9.69 11.08
C ASP A 103 4.25 9.93 12.06
N GLU A 104 3.97 11.22 12.31
CA GLU A 104 2.91 11.64 13.23
C GLU A 104 1.52 11.69 12.58
N ARG A 105 1.40 11.49 11.24
CA ARG A 105 0.12 11.47 10.55
C ARG A 105 -0.67 10.23 10.92
N LEU A 106 -1.99 10.31 10.87
CA LEU A 106 -2.84 9.13 11.01
C LEU A 106 -2.80 8.30 9.71
N LEU A 107 -1.73 7.52 9.50
CA LEU A 107 -1.52 6.78 8.25
C LEU A 107 -2.61 5.75 7.95
N ILE A 108 -3.26 5.20 8.97
CA ILE A 108 -4.39 4.29 8.82
C ILE A 108 -5.69 5.01 8.42
N GLY A 109 -5.72 6.36 8.45
CA GLY A 109 -6.90 7.16 8.16
C GLY A 109 -7.23 7.21 6.66
N ALA A 110 -8.48 7.57 6.35
CA ALA A 110 -8.92 7.79 4.98
C ALA A 110 -8.41 9.15 4.45
N SER A 111 -7.94 9.16 3.20
CA SER A 111 -7.69 10.39 2.47
C SER A 111 -9.01 11.02 1.99
N THR A 112 -8.98 12.26 1.51
CA THR A 112 -10.16 12.89 0.89
C THR A 112 -10.30 12.59 -0.61
N LEU A 113 -9.44 11.74 -1.17
CA LEU A 113 -9.57 11.30 -2.56
C LEU A 113 -10.54 10.12 -2.65
N ASP A 114 -11.48 10.20 -3.58
CA ASP A 114 -12.30 9.07 -3.97
C ASP A 114 -11.50 8.03 -4.78
N SER A 115 -12.07 6.85 -4.93
CA SER A 115 -11.42 5.73 -5.62
C SER A 115 -11.02 6.07 -7.06
N SER A 116 -11.85 6.83 -7.79
CA SER A 116 -11.54 7.26 -9.16
C SER A 116 -10.33 8.20 -9.24
N ARG A 117 -10.21 9.13 -8.29
CA ARG A 117 -9.05 10.02 -8.21
C ARG A 117 -7.79 9.29 -7.81
N VAL A 118 -7.90 8.31 -6.92
CA VAL A 118 -6.76 7.46 -6.49
C VAL A 118 -6.25 6.65 -7.67
N THR A 119 -7.11 5.97 -8.44
CA THR A 119 -6.66 5.22 -9.64
C THR A 119 -6.05 6.13 -10.69
N THR A 120 -6.67 7.30 -10.93
CA THR A 120 -6.11 8.31 -11.84
C THR A 120 -4.72 8.79 -11.40
N LEU A 121 -4.52 9.05 -10.11
CA LEU A 121 -3.22 9.44 -9.55
C LEU A 121 -2.18 8.34 -9.80
N ILE A 122 -2.50 7.09 -9.46
CA ILE A 122 -1.59 5.94 -9.65
C ILE A 122 -1.18 5.83 -11.13
N HIS A 123 -2.14 5.85 -12.06
CA HIS A 123 -1.87 5.74 -13.49
C HIS A 123 -1.08 6.94 -14.03
N SER A 124 -1.34 8.16 -13.55
CA SER A 124 -0.59 9.35 -13.97
C SER A 124 0.91 9.26 -13.65
N LEU A 125 1.25 8.45 -12.64
CA LEU A 125 2.64 8.16 -12.22
C LEU A 125 3.18 6.84 -12.80
N GLY A 126 2.45 6.23 -13.75
CA GLY A 126 2.84 4.99 -14.42
C GLY A 126 2.76 3.74 -13.52
N GLY A 127 1.97 3.80 -12.46
CA GLY A 127 1.71 2.69 -11.55
C GLY A 127 0.54 1.81 -11.98
N LEU A 128 0.39 0.69 -11.27
CA LEU A 128 -0.75 -0.23 -11.37
C LEU A 128 -1.67 -0.02 -10.17
N ALA A 129 -2.97 0.11 -10.42
CA ALA A 129 -4.02 0.24 -9.41
C ALA A 129 -4.70 -1.10 -9.17
N VAL A 130 -4.58 -1.63 -7.95
CA VAL A 130 -5.18 -2.91 -7.56
C VAL A 130 -6.17 -2.69 -6.43
N ALA A 131 -7.44 -3.08 -6.61
CA ALA A 131 -8.39 -3.07 -5.49
C ALA A 131 -8.00 -4.15 -4.49
N SER A 132 -7.67 -3.73 -3.26
CA SER A 132 -7.17 -4.60 -2.20
C SER A 132 -8.31 -5.43 -1.60
N HIS A 133 -8.03 -6.71 -1.30
CA HIS A 133 -8.90 -7.64 -0.56
C HIS A 133 -10.41 -7.40 -0.78
N VAL A 134 -10.85 -7.39 -2.05
CA VAL A 134 -12.22 -7.00 -2.48
C VAL A 134 -13.34 -7.74 -1.75
N ASP A 135 -13.07 -8.94 -1.25
CA ASP A 135 -13.97 -9.86 -0.57
C ASP A 135 -13.96 -9.74 0.97
N ARG A 136 -13.18 -8.80 1.55
CA ARG A 136 -13.18 -8.56 3.00
C ARG A 136 -14.38 -7.70 3.41
N SER A 137 -14.89 -7.96 4.62
CA SER A 137 -15.99 -7.20 5.22
C SER A 137 -15.63 -5.77 5.67
N GLY A 138 -14.35 -5.42 5.68
CA GLY A 138 -13.85 -4.07 5.98
C GLY A 138 -12.90 -3.58 4.91
N PHE A 139 -13.05 -2.34 4.47
CA PHE A 139 -12.21 -1.66 3.48
C PHE A 139 -12.16 -2.34 2.10
N GLY A 140 -12.90 -3.43 1.88
CA GLY A 140 -13.06 -4.05 0.57
C GLY A 140 -14.10 -3.29 -0.27
N ILE A 141 -13.87 -3.19 -1.58
CA ILE A 141 -14.73 -2.40 -2.47
C ILE A 141 -16.19 -2.90 -2.48
N PHE A 142 -16.41 -4.21 -2.38
CA PHE A 142 -17.78 -4.76 -2.31
C PHE A 142 -18.48 -4.44 -1.00
N SER A 143 -17.76 -4.39 0.13
CA SER A 143 -18.35 -4.07 1.42
C SER A 143 -18.67 -2.59 1.56
N GLN A 144 -17.89 -1.72 0.94
CA GLN A 144 -18.05 -0.28 1.02
C GLN A 144 -19.02 0.26 -0.05
N LEU A 145 -18.90 -0.19 -1.28
CA LEU A 145 -19.69 0.33 -2.42
C LEU A 145 -20.81 -0.62 -2.88
N GLY A 146 -20.76 -1.90 -2.50
CA GLY A 146 -21.70 -2.92 -2.96
C GLY A 146 -21.42 -3.45 -4.36
N PHE A 147 -20.59 -2.79 -5.15
CA PHE A 147 -20.22 -3.15 -6.52
C PHE A 147 -18.88 -2.46 -6.90
N ILE A 148 -18.29 -2.88 -8.00
CA ILE A 148 -17.16 -2.17 -8.62
C ILE A 148 -17.74 -1.20 -9.66
N PRO A 149 -17.54 0.14 -9.50
CA PRO A 149 -17.98 1.10 -10.52
C PRO A 149 -17.37 0.78 -11.89
N SER A 150 -18.19 0.81 -12.93
CA SER A 150 -17.77 0.43 -14.29
C SER A 150 -16.76 1.39 -14.94
N ASP A 151 -16.66 2.58 -14.37
CA ASP A 151 -15.73 3.65 -14.78
C ASP A 151 -14.47 3.71 -13.90
N LEU A 152 -14.36 2.80 -12.93
CA LEU A 152 -13.17 2.69 -12.10
C LEU A 152 -12.10 1.86 -12.82
N ASP A 153 -11.03 2.54 -13.22
CA ASP A 153 -9.93 1.94 -13.99
C ASP A 153 -8.99 1.20 -13.02
N LEU A 154 -9.20 -0.11 -12.89
CA LEU A 154 -8.41 -1.01 -12.06
C LEU A 154 -7.65 -2.01 -12.94
N ASP A 155 -6.36 -2.21 -12.66
CA ASP A 155 -5.53 -3.20 -13.37
C ASP A 155 -5.73 -4.62 -12.85
N ALA A 156 -6.06 -4.76 -11.55
CA ALA A 156 -6.28 -6.06 -10.92
C ALA A 156 -7.16 -5.96 -9.67
N LEU A 157 -7.59 -7.14 -9.20
CA LEU A 157 -8.32 -7.32 -7.95
C LEU A 157 -7.57 -8.33 -7.07
N GLU A 158 -7.38 -7.99 -5.79
CA GLU A 158 -6.91 -8.92 -4.79
C GLU A 158 -8.08 -9.66 -4.17
N VAL A 159 -8.08 -11.00 -4.25
CA VAL A 159 -9.11 -11.88 -3.69
C VAL A 159 -8.46 -12.76 -2.65
N SER A 160 -9.10 -12.92 -1.48
CA SER A 160 -8.57 -13.81 -0.45
C SER A 160 -8.60 -15.28 -0.90
N SER A 161 -7.62 -16.06 -0.45
CA SER A 161 -7.54 -17.50 -0.78
C SER A 161 -8.71 -18.34 -0.23
N ARG A 162 -9.61 -17.74 0.54
CA ARG A 162 -10.81 -18.38 1.12
C ARG A 162 -12.07 -18.14 0.30
N SER A 163 -12.03 -17.24 -0.67
CA SER A 163 -13.18 -16.93 -1.50
C SER A 163 -13.35 -17.96 -2.60
N ASP A 164 -14.59 -18.37 -2.82
CA ASP A 164 -14.95 -19.15 -3.98
C ASP A 164 -14.93 -18.21 -5.21
N PHE A 165 -14.00 -18.44 -6.15
CA PHE A 165 -13.79 -17.61 -7.34
C PHE A 165 -15.09 -17.40 -8.16
N GLU A 166 -16.09 -18.30 -8.02
CA GLU A 166 -17.37 -18.19 -8.69
C GLU A 166 -18.29 -17.12 -8.05
N SER A 167 -18.04 -16.73 -6.80
CA SER A 167 -18.85 -15.72 -6.10
C SER A 167 -18.43 -14.27 -6.40
N VAL A 168 -17.32 -14.07 -7.11
CA VAL A 168 -16.73 -12.74 -7.42
C VAL A 168 -16.89 -12.35 -8.90
N ARG A 169 -17.58 -13.18 -9.69
CA ARG A 169 -17.88 -12.92 -11.10
C ARG A 169 -19.20 -12.18 -11.32
#